data_3f39399a29ab1f5f0d1ddba9bc810317
#
_entry.id   3f39399a29ab1f5f0d1ddba9bc810317
#
_cell.length_a   1.000
_cell.length_b   1.000
_cell.length_c   1.000
_cell.angle_alpha   90.00
_cell.angle_beta   90.00
_cell.angle_gamma   90.00
#
_symmetry.space_group_name_H-M   'P 1'
#
loop_
_entity.id
_entity.type
_entity.pdbx_description
1 polymer ?
#
loop_
_entity_poly.entity_id
_entity_poly.type
_entity_poly.pdbx_seq_one_letter_code
_entity_poly.pdbx_strand_id
1 'polypeptide(L)'
;MKICFALSAAVLSSIPLFAEPVSGLVGPNATVQVSSTVPMEIIKEMLVDEGSKVTKDQKIVQLRNDREQMDVRISEKAIELKQWIARGHDRLFQEKMGSEEKALESKTDLELSRIQMEAKKLALEEKTILSPINGIVVKKYKQTGEMATQQTPLVDIIDIDTVDVTFFVKATVRKTVAEGQVIKVKIEELDGAEFEGKVNFVDPRNDAASGLVRVKVKIENKDYRIKAGMKGLAEFGK
;
A
#
# COMPACT_ATOMS: atom_id res chain seq x y z
N MET A 1 -67.99 12.68 -56.10
CA MET A 1 -67.82 11.99 -54.84
C MET A 1 -66.26 11.84 -54.64
N LYS A 2 -65.67 12.79 -53.92
CA LYS A 2 -64.13 12.83 -53.68
C LYS A 2 -63.93 12.35 -52.27
N ILE A 3 -63.21 11.22 -52.13
CA ILE A 3 -62.87 10.65 -50.85
C ILE A 3 -61.42 11.19 -50.51
N CYS A 4 -61.39 12.04 -49.46
CA CYS A 4 -60.11 12.46 -48.89
C CYS A 4 -59.56 11.39 -47.96
N PHE A 5 -58.40 10.83 -48.30
CA PHE A 5 -57.59 10.00 -47.37
C PHE A 5 -56.77 10.92 -46.48
N ALA A 6 -57.07 10.96 -45.19
CA ALA A 6 -56.26 11.65 -44.20
C ALA A 6 -55.11 10.69 -43.75
N LEU A 7 -53.88 11.06 -44.08
CA LEU A 7 -52.67 10.35 -43.65
C LEU A 7 -52.31 10.79 -42.22
N SER A 8 -52.60 9.91 -41.23
CA SER A 8 -52.20 10.11 -39.83
C SER A 8 -50.73 9.78 -39.66
N ALA A 9 -49.91 10.80 -39.45
CA ALA A 9 -48.50 10.63 -39.12
C ALA A 9 -48.38 10.24 -37.63
N ALA A 10 -48.02 9.01 -37.36
CA ALA A 10 -47.68 8.53 -36.03
C ALA A 10 -46.31 9.09 -35.64
N VAL A 11 -46.29 10.04 -34.71
CA VAL A 11 -45.02 10.52 -34.06
C VAL A 11 -44.57 9.44 -33.10
N LEU A 12 -43.58 8.65 -33.50
CA LEU A 12 -42.83 7.80 -32.57
C LEU A 12 -42.05 8.69 -31.64
N SER A 13 -42.54 8.93 -30.42
CA SER A 13 -41.78 9.51 -29.34
C SER A 13 -40.75 8.47 -28.90
N SER A 14 -39.48 8.71 -29.23
CA SER A 14 -38.36 7.96 -28.68
C SER A 14 -38.30 8.22 -27.16
N ILE A 15 -38.77 7.26 -26.38
CA ILE A 15 -38.56 7.25 -24.93
C ILE A 15 -37.07 7.13 -24.71
N PRO A 16 -36.41 8.08 -24.04
CA PRO A 16 -35.00 7.91 -23.69
C PRO A 16 -34.88 6.68 -22.79
N LEU A 17 -34.11 5.69 -23.25
CA LEU A 17 -33.78 4.53 -22.46
C LEU A 17 -32.83 5.00 -21.34
N PHE A 18 -33.38 5.36 -20.20
CA PHE A 18 -32.59 5.64 -19.02
C PHE A 18 -31.86 4.34 -18.62
N ALA A 19 -30.55 4.36 -18.64
CA ALA A 19 -29.79 3.26 -18.08
C ALA A 19 -30.11 3.18 -16.58
N GLU A 20 -30.50 2.01 -16.10
CA GLU A 20 -30.77 1.82 -14.67
C GLU A 20 -29.46 2.03 -13.89
N PRO A 21 -29.47 2.82 -12.81
CA PRO A 21 -28.28 3.02 -11.99
C PRO A 21 -27.85 1.69 -11.37
N VAL A 22 -26.59 1.36 -11.51
CA VAL A 22 -25.99 0.17 -10.92
C VAL A 22 -25.38 0.54 -9.56
N SER A 23 -25.71 -0.25 -8.54
CA SER A 23 -25.12 -0.11 -7.21
C SER A 23 -23.76 -0.80 -7.15
N GLY A 24 -22.79 -0.14 -6.54
CA GLY A 24 -21.45 -0.63 -6.29
C GLY A 24 -21.03 -0.38 -4.85
N LEU A 25 -19.96 -1.05 -4.41
CA LEU A 25 -19.39 -0.91 -3.07
C LEU A 25 -18.07 -0.16 -3.13
N VAL A 26 -17.93 0.83 -2.28
CA VAL A 26 -16.69 1.58 -2.11
C VAL A 26 -15.69 0.75 -1.30
N GLY A 27 -14.53 0.51 -1.87
CA GLY A 27 -13.38 -0.10 -1.20
C GLY A 27 -12.20 0.85 -1.11
N PRO A 28 -11.23 0.60 -0.23
CA PRO A 28 -9.98 1.34 -0.19
C PRO A 28 -9.15 1.03 -1.45
N ASN A 29 -8.26 1.94 -1.82
CA ASN A 29 -7.28 1.72 -2.90
C ASN A 29 -6.33 0.56 -2.57
N ALA A 30 -5.89 0.49 -1.32
CA ALA A 30 -5.08 -0.61 -0.81
C ALA A 30 -5.41 -0.93 0.64
N THR A 31 -5.25 -2.19 1.01
CA THR A 31 -5.31 -2.66 2.40
C THR A 31 -4.05 -3.48 2.65
N VAL A 32 -3.29 -3.12 3.67
CA VAL A 32 -2.06 -3.83 4.02
C VAL A 32 -2.10 -4.24 5.49
N GLN A 33 -1.94 -5.53 5.73
CA GLN A 33 -1.70 -6.08 7.05
C GLN A 33 -0.21 -6.07 7.32
N VAL A 34 0.21 -5.34 8.33
CA VAL A 34 1.62 -5.26 8.73
C VAL A 34 1.88 -6.27 9.83
N SER A 35 2.85 -7.16 9.60
CA SER A 35 3.34 -8.15 10.56
C SER A 35 4.79 -7.86 10.95
N SER A 36 5.31 -8.61 11.92
CA SER A 36 6.71 -8.51 12.30
C SER A 36 7.64 -8.99 11.19
N THR A 37 8.77 -8.32 11.02
CA THR A 37 9.88 -8.75 10.14
C THR A 37 10.71 -9.85 10.78
N VAL A 38 10.75 -9.93 12.11
CA VAL A 38 11.49 -10.94 12.86
C VAL A 38 10.56 -12.06 13.36
N PRO A 39 11.07 -13.30 13.53
CA PRO A 39 10.24 -14.46 13.89
C PRO A 39 9.47 -14.31 15.20
N MET A 40 10.09 -13.72 16.22
CA MET A 40 9.52 -13.57 17.55
C MET A 40 10.27 -12.51 18.35
N GLU A 41 9.56 -11.45 18.79
CA GLU A 41 10.14 -10.43 19.64
C GLU A 41 9.05 -9.68 20.45
N ILE A 42 9.40 -9.10 21.58
CA ILE A 42 8.49 -8.31 22.40
C ILE A 42 8.33 -6.91 21.78
N ILE A 43 7.09 -6.44 21.70
CA ILE A 43 6.76 -5.07 21.32
C ILE A 43 7.18 -4.15 22.48
N LYS A 44 8.21 -3.34 22.23
CA LYS A 44 8.69 -2.33 23.19
C LYS A 44 7.73 -1.15 23.25
N GLU A 45 7.24 -0.73 22.08
CA GLU A 45 6.34 0.42 21.97
C GLU A 45 5.51 0.33 20.69
N MET A 46 4.20 0.64 20.80
CA MET A 46 3.33 0.91 19.66
C MET A 46 3.26 2.42 19.46
N LEU A 47 3.71 2.91 18.32
CA LEU A 47 3.83 4.34 17.99
C LEU A 47 2.57 4.91 17.34
N VAL A 48 1.59 4.07 17.07
CA VAL A 48 0.32 4.41 16.41
C VAL A 48 -0.86 3.75 17.11
N ASP A 49 -2.02 4.39 16.99
CA ASP A 49 -3.31 3.87 17.44
C ASP A 49 -4.32 3.80 16.29
N GLU A 50 -5.44 3.13 16.51
CA GLU A 50 -6.55 3.09 15.55
C GLU A 50 -7.03 4.52 15.25
N GLY A 51 -7.21 4.84 13.97
CA GLY A 51 -7.50 6.18 13.48
C GLY A 51 -6.28 7.06 13.18
N SER A 52 -5.07 6.64 13.56
CA SER A 52 -3.84 7.39 13.25
C SER A 52 -3.57 7.42 11.76
N LYS A 53 -3.27 8.61 11.23
CA LYS A 53 -2.71 8.75 9.87
C LYS A 53 -1.23 8.43 9.89
N VAL A 54 -0.80 7.64 8.93
CA VAL A 54 0.59 7.25 8.75
C VAL A 54 1.07 7.55 7.33
N THR A 55 2.34 7.87 7.21
CA THR A 55 3.01 8.01 5.91
C THR A 55 3.88 6.78 5.64
N LYS A 56 4.14 6.53 4.38
CA LYS A 56 5.10 5.48 3.98
C LYS A 56 6.44 5.70 4.69
N ASP A 57 7.06 4.62 5.15
CA ASP A 57 8.32 4.58 5.89
C ASP A 57 8.28 5.25 7.29
N GLN A 58 7.10 5.65 7.76
CA GLN A 58 6.91 6.09 9.13
C GLN A 58 7.02 4.91 10.10
N LYS A 59 7.72 5.11 11.22
CA LYS A 59 7.80 4.11 12.29
C LYS A 59 6.43 3.92 12.94
N ILE A 60 5.97 2.67 13.00
CA ILE A 60 4.67 2.30 13.58
C ILE A 60 4.80 1.41 14.80
N VAL A 61 5.82 0.55 14.85
CA VAL A 61 6.08 -0.34 15.98
C VAL A 61 7.58 -0.40 16.25
N GLN A 62 7.96 -0.29 17.50
CA GLN A 62 9.32 -0.56 17.97
C GLN A 62 9.33 -1.89 18.72
N LEU A 63 10.06 -2.85 18.20
CA LEU A 63 10.37 -4.09 18.92
C LEU A 63 11.53 -3.87 19.89
N ARG A 64 11.69 -4.76 20.88
CA ARG A 64 12.83 -4.73 21.79
C ARG A 64 14.12 -4.95 21.01
N ASN A 65 15.08 -4.05 21.20
CA ASN A 65 16.28 -3.96 20.38
C ASN A 65 17.55 -3.67 21.19
N ASP A 66 17.48 -3.83 22.51
CA ASP A 66 18.59 -3.45 23.40
C ASP A 66 19.85 -4.27 23.11
N ARG A 67 19.68 -5.54 22.72
CA ARG A 67 20.79 -6.45 22.34
C ARG A 67 21.43 -6.01 21.03
N GLU A 68 20.62 -5.74 20.02
CA GLU A 68 21.10 -5.33 18.70
C GLU A 68 21.82 -3.97 18.75
N GLN A 69 21.34 -3.04 19.59
CA GLN A 69 22.05 -1.78 19.86
C GLN A 69 23.43 -2.02 20.46
N MET A 70 23.54 -2.97 21.41
CA MET A 70 24.82 -3.31 22.02
C MET A 70 25.74 -3.97 21.01
N ASP A 71 25.25 -4.89 20.18
CA ASP A 71 26.01 -5.58 19.13
C ASP A 71 26.59 -4.59 18.11
N VAL A 72 25.81 -3.56 17.71
CA VAL A 72 26.31 -2.48 16.84
C VAL A 72 27.43 -1.72 17.53
N ARG A 73 27.26 -1.31 18.80
CA ARG A 73 28.30 -0.58 19.56
C ARG A 73 29.59 -1.37 19.71
N ILE A 74 29.49 -2.69 19.97
CA ILE A 74 30.66 -3.59 20.04
C ILE A 74 31.40 -3.61 18.69
N SER A 75 30.62 -3.75 17.60
CA SER A 75 31.20 -3.78 16.24
C SER A 75 31.86 -2.46 15.87
N GLU A 76 31.29 -1.31 16.28
CA GLU A 76 31.91 0.00 16.08
C GLU A 76 33.26 0.09 16.76
N LYS A 77 33.40 -0.39 18.02
CA LYS A 77 34.65 -0.41 18.74
C LYS A 77 35.67 -1.39 18.13
N ALA A 78 35.22 -2.52 17.63
CA ALA A 78 36.06 -3.45 16.89
C ALA A 78 36.63 -2.82 15.61
N ILE A 79 35.83 -2.07 14.87
CA ILE A 79 36.28 -1.34 13.68
C ILE A 79 37.29 -0.24 14.02
N GLU A 80 37.06 0.54 15.08
CA GLU A 80 38.06 1.55 15.54
C GLU A 80 39.44 0.92 15.75
N LEU A 81 39.51 -0.22 16.45
CA LEU A 81 40.72 -0.96 16.68
C LEU A 81 41.37 -1.47 15.38
N LYS A 82 40.57 -2.14 14.53
CA LYS A 82 41.05 -2.68 13.24
C LYS A 82 41.54 -1.56 12.31
N GLN A 83 40.87 -0.42 12.31
CA GLN A 83 41.29 0.75 11.55
C GLN A 83 42.61 1.34 12.02
N TRP A 84 42.84 1.34 13.34
CA TRP A 84 44.15 1.77 13.90
C TRP A 84 45.25 0.81 13.48
N ILE A 85 45.02 -0.51 13.59
CA ILE A 85 45.98 -1.55 13.19
C ILE A 85 46.30 -1.45 11.69
N ALA A 86 45.28 -1.34 10.84
CA ALA A 86 45.46 -1.25 9.39
C ALA A 86 46.26 -0.01 8.99
N ARG A 87 46.00 1.14 9.62
CA ARG A 87 46.79 2.36 9.42
C ARG A 87 48.24 2.21 9.86
N GLY A 88 48.47 1.49 10.96
CA GLY A 88 49.82 1.18 11.47
C GLY A 88 50.61 0.33 10.48
N HIS A 89 50.06 -0.79 10.03
CA HIS A 89 50.72 -1.69 9.07
C HIS A 89 50.92 -1.02 7.70
N ASP A 90 49.96 -0.21 7.23
CA ASP A 90 50.11 0.53 5.98
C ASP A 90 51.27 1.54 6.05
N ARG A 91 51.42 2.28 7.17
CA ARG A 91 52.52 3.22 7.39
C ARG A 91 53.86 2.49 7.38
N LEU A 92 53.96 1.39 8.14
CA LEU A 92 55.23 0.61 8.18
C LEU A 92 55.61 0.07 6.80
N PHE A 93 54.62 -0.34 5.99
CA PHE A 93 54.89 -0.77 4.62
C PHE A 93 55.38 0.39 3.75
N GLN A 94 54.71 1.56 3.81
CA GLN A 94 55.17 2.76 3.08
C GLN A 94 56.58 3.20 3.44
N GLU A 95 56.95 3.07 4.71
CA GLU A 95 58.31 3.37 5.23
C GLU A 95 59.31 2.24 4.94
N LYS A 96 58.92 1.18 4.18
CA LYS A 96 59.72 -0.01 3.88
C LYS A 96 60.20 -0.80 5.14
N MET A 97 59.48 -0.65 6.25
CA MET A 97 59.77 -1.34 7.53
C MET A 97 58.74 -2.45 7.82
N GLY A 98 57.76 -2.67 6.96
CA GLY A 98 56.72 -3.68 7.12
C GLY A 98 56.50 -4.54 5.89
N SER A 99 55.80 -5.66 6.07
CA SER A 99 55.44 -6.57 4.99
C SER A 99 54.15 -6.09 4.29
N GLU A 100 54.15 -6.18 2.95
CA GLU A 100 52.96 -5.94 2.13
C GLU A 100 51.81 -6.89 2.53
N GLU A 101 52.12 -8.14 2.79
CA GLU A 101 51.15 -9.16 3.20
C GLU A 101 50.41 -8.73 4.47
N LYS A 102 51.13 -8.23 5.52
CA LYS A 102 50.46 -7.74 6.74
C LYS A 102 49.64 -6.48 6.52
N ALA A 103 50.06 -5.60 5.65
CA ALA A 103 49.29 -4.41 5.29
C ALA A 103 48.01 -4.80 4.58
N LEU A 104 48.06 -5.76 3.65
CA LEU A 104 46.91 -6.29 2.94
C LEU A 104 45.96 -7.06 3.87
N GLU A 105 46.49 -7.97 4.71
CA GLU A 105 45.73 -8.73 5.70
C GLU A 105 44.96 -7.79 6.63
N SER A 106 45.61 -6.78 7.21
CA SER A 106 44.93 -5.86 8.12
C SER A 106 43.88 -4.97 7.44
N LYS A 107 44.07 -4.62 6.17
CA LYS A 107 43.03 -3.93 5.36
C LYS A 107 41.87 -4.85 5.11
N THR A 108 42.10 -6.11 4.75
CA THR A 108 41.03 -7.10 4.53
C THR A 108 40.26 -7.37 5.81
N ASP A 109 40.94 -7.51 6.94
CA ASP A 109 40.32 -7.68 8.26
C ASP A 109 39.44 -6.49 8.66
N LEU A 110 39.86 -5.27 8.35
CA LEU A 110 39.06 -4.08 8.57
C LEU A 110 37.79 -4.10 7.70
N GLU A 111 37.91 -4.46 6.43
CA GLU A 111 36.78 -4.51 5.52
C GLU A 111 35.75 -5.59 5.93
N LEU A 112 36.23 -6.78 6.31
CA LEU A 112 35.33 -7.82 6.86
C LEU A 112 34.60 -7.34 8.11
N SER A 113 35.30 -6.60 9.01
CA SER A 113 34.64 -6.05 10.20
C SER A 113 33.59 -4.99 9.87
N ARG A 114 33.77 -4.21 8.79
CA ARG A 114 32.76 -3.26 8.30
C ARG A 114 31.52 -3.97 7.80
N ILE A 115 31.70 -5.03 7.00
CA ILE A 115 30.58 -5.85 6.49
C ILE A 115 29.81 -6.49 7.64
N GLN A 116 30.52 -7.00 8.67
CA GLN A 116 29.89 -7.55 9.87
C GLN A 116 29.08 -6.49 10.63
N MET A 117 29.58 -5.27 10.76
CA MET A 117 28.86 -4.16 11.39
C MET A 117 27.59 -3.81 10.59
N GLU A 118 27.68 -3.78 9.26
CA GLU A 118 26.53 -3.51 8.40
C GLU A 118 25.42 -4.55 8.62
N ALA A 119 25.77 -5.83 8.70
CA ALA A 119 24.82 -6.89 9.04
C ALA A 119 24.17 -6.68 10.43
N LYS A 120 24.94 -6.19 11.43
CA LYS A 120 24.37 -5.85 12.74
C LYS A 120 23.43 -4.65 12.70
N LYS A 121 23.75 -3.64 11.87
CA LYS A 121 22.85 -2.50 11.67
C LYS A 121 21.53 -2.91 11.01
N LEU A 122 21.57 -3.76 9.98
CA LEU A 122 20.37 -4.30 9.36
C LEU A 122 19.49 -5.05 10.39
N ALA A 123 20.10 -5.90 11.22
CA ALA A 123 19.38 -6.59 12.28
C ALA A 123 18.74 -5.64 13.30
N LEU A 124 19.38 -4.50 13.58
CA LEU A 124 18.80 -3.44 14.42
C LEU A 124 17.66 -2.71 13.72
N GLU A 125 17.80 -2.40 12.44
CA GLU A 125 16.73 -1.77 11.63
C GLU A 125 15.49 -2.64 11.56
N GLU A 126 15.63 -3.96 11.41
CA GLU A 126 14.52 -4.93 11.41
C GLU A 126 13.70 -4.92 12.69
N LYS A 127 14.23 -4.39 13.81
CA LYS A 127 13.49 -4.21 15.06
C LYS A 127 12.54 -3.01 15.04
N THR A 128 12.57 -2.21 13.97
CA THR A 128 11.66 -1.09 13.77
C THR A 128 10.74 -1.39 12.60
N ILE A 129 9.45 -1.56 12.87
CA ILE A 129 8.45 -1.82 11.83
C ILE A 129 7.99 -0.48 11.26
N LEU A 130 8.06 -0.36 9.95
CA LEU A 130 7.66 0.84 9.20
C LEU A 130 6.33 0.62 8.49
N SER A 131 5.60 1.70 8.23
CA SER A 131 4.41 1.64 7.38
C SER A 131 4.83 1.45 5.92
N PRO A 132 4.31 0.43 5.20
CA PRO A 132 4.63 0.23 3.79
C PRO A 132 3.90 1.19 2.85
N ILE A 133 2.84 1.85 3.32
CA ILE A 133 1.99 2.76 2.54
C ILE A 133 1.61 4.01 3.33
N ASN A 134 1.16 5.04 2.62
CA ASN A 134 0.40 6.13 3.24
C ASN A 134 -1.01 5.61 3.55
N GLY A 135 -1.59 6.02 4.68
CA GLY A 135 -2.95 5.57 4.99
C GLY A 135 -3.39 5.86 6.41
N ILE A 136 -4.41 5.13 6.83
CA ILE A 136 -4.99 5.22 8.17
C ILE A 136 -4.96 3.83 8.80
N VAL A 137 -4.52 3.75 10.05
CA VAL A 137 -4.59 2.53 10.86
C VAL A 137 -6.06 2.26 11.21
N VAL A 138 -6.61 1.16 10.73
CA VAL A 138 -8.02 0.81 10.98
C VAL A 138 -8.18 -0.24 12.07
N LYS A 139 -7.12 -1.01 12.33
CA LYS A 139 -7.15 -2.03 13.36
C LYS A 139 -5.77 -2.25 13.95
N LYS A 140 -5.74 -2.39 15.27
CA LYS A 140 -4.56 -2.76 16.05
C LYS A 140 -4.80 -4.13 16.70
N TYR A 141 -3.96 -5.11 16.38
CA TYR A 141 -4.10 -6.50 16.86
C TYR A 141 -3.25 -6.78 18.09
N LYS A 142 -2.22 -5.97 18.32
CA LYS A 142 -1.23 -6.17 19.37
C LYS A 142 -1.01 -4.88 20.16
N GLN A 143 -0.54 -5.06 21.39
CA GLN A 143 -0.23 -3.95 22.31
C GLN A 143 1.23 -3.99 22.75
N THR A 144 1.70 -2.90 23.33
CA THR A 144 2.99 -2.81 24.00
C THR A 144 3.11 -3.91 25.06
N GLY A 145 4.25 -4.60 25.09
CA GLY A 145 4.53 -5.73 25.98
C GLY A 145 4.12 -7.09 25.43
N GLU A 146 3.32 -7.16 24.39
CA GLU A 146 2.97 -8.43 23.74
C GLU A 146 4.05 -8.91 22.78
N MET A 147 3.94 -10.18 22.41
CA MET A 147 4.85 -10.82 21.46
C MET A 147 4.39 -10.60 20.02
N ALA A 148 5.27 -10.04 19.21
CA ALA A 148 5.13 -9.94 17.76
C ALA A 148 5.69 -11.20 17.11
N THR A 149 5.01 -11.71 16.09
CA THR A 149 5.45 -12.84 15.26
C THR A 149 5.21 -12.53 13.78
N GLN A 150 5.88 -13.25 12.89
CA GLN A 150 5.69 -13.10 11.44
C GLN A 150 4.30 -13.54 10.96
N GLN A 151 3.64 -14.46 11.67
CA GLN A 151 2.35 -15.02 11.29
C GLN A 151 1.14 -14.20 11.76
N THR A 152 1.34 -13.32 12.74
CA THR A 152 0.24 -12.53 13.29
C THR A 152 0.37 -11.07 12.88
N PRO A 153 -0.72 -10.45 12.37
CA PRO A 153 -0.69 -9.03 12.05
C PRO A 153 -0.55 -8.20 13.33
N LEU A 154 0.12 -7.07 13.20
CA LEU A 154 0.27 -6.06 14.25
C LEU A 154 -0.78 -4.97 14.07
N VAL A 155 -0.91 -4.47 12.84
CA VAL A 155 -1.88 -3.44 12.47
C VAL A 155 -2.37 -3.65 11.03
N ASP A 156 -3.61 -3.20 10.76
CA ASP A 156 -4.14 -3.04 9.40
C ASP A 156 -4.11 -1.56 9.03
N ILE A 157 -3.57 -1.27 7.86
CA ILE A 157 -3.52 0.09 7.28
C ILE A 157 -4.28 0.08 5.97
N ILE A 158 -5.16 1.06 5.79
CA ILE A 158 -5.86 1.28 4.52
C ILE A 158 -5.44 2.60 3.90
N ASP A 159 -5.25 2.57 2.59
CA ASP A 159 -5.12 3.77 1.77
C ASP A 159 -6.50 4.17 1.25
N ILE A 160 -6.94 5.37 1.61
CA ILE A 160 -8.20 5.97 1.15
C ILE A 160 -8.00 7.35 0.52
N ASP A 161 -6.77 7.71 0.13
CA ASP A 161 -6.48 8.94 -0.64
C ASP A 161 -7.20 8.88 -2.00
N THR A 162 -7.29 7.68 -2.54
CA THR A 162 -8.21 7.31 -3.61
C THR A 162 -9.04 6.12 -3.16
N VAL A 163 -10.24 5.98 -3.70
CA VAL A 163 -11.13 4.84 -3.43
C VAL A 163 -11.53 4.16 -4.72
N ASP A 164 -11.68 2.85 -4.66
CA ASP A 164 -12.19 2.05 -5.78
C ASP A 164 -13.64 1.68 -5.52
N VAL A 165 -14.55 2.13 -6.39
CA VAL A 165 -15.95 1.67 -6.36
C VAL A 165 -16.10 0.48 -7.29
N THR A 166 -16.47 -0.66 -6.74
CA THR A 166 -16.63 -1.91 -7.48
C THR A 166 -18.08 -2.08 -7.87
N PHE A 167 -18.34 -2.10 -9.18
CA PHE A 167 -19.65 -2.34 -9.78
C PHE A 167 -19.69 -3.71 -10.45
N PHE A 168 -20.88 -4.32 -10.45
CA PHE A 168 -21.16 -5.53 -11.20
C PHE A 168 -22.21 -5.23 -12.26
N VAL A 169 -21.78 -5.12 -13.51
CA VAL A 169 -22.60 -4.71 -14.64
C VAL A 169 -22.93 -5.89 -15.55
N LYS A 170 -24.07 -5.83 -16.25
CA LYS A 170 -24.44 -6.87 -17.24
C LYS A 170 -23.38 -6.96 -18.35
N ALA A 171 -23.08 -8.15 -18.83
CA ALA A 171 -22.08 -8.37 -19.87
C ALA A 171 -22.38 -7.58 -21.18
N THR A 172 -23.64 -7.24 -21.43
CA THR A 172 -24.05 -6.39 -22.56
C THR A 172 -23.50 -4.98 -22.48
N VAL A 173 -23.37 -4.43 -21.27
CA VAL A 173 -22.84 -3.08 -20.99
C VAL A 173 -21.31 -3.02 -21.17
N ARG A 174 -20.62 -4.15 -21.09
CA ARG A 174 -19.16 -4.22 -21.26
C ARG A 174 -18.66 -3.59 -22.57
N LYS A 175 -19.46 -3.65 -23.64
CA LYS A 175 -19.07 -3.08 -24.95
C LYS A 175 -19.04 -1.54 -24.95
N THR A 176 -19.72 -0.90 -24.00
CA THR A 176 -19.84 0.55 -23.88
C THR A 176 -18.95 1.13 -22.78
N VAL A 177 -18.31 0.27 -21.96
CA VAL A 177 -17.42 0.70 -20.86
C VAL A 177 -15.99 0.39 -21.24
N ALA A 178 -15.16 1.43 -21.28
CA ALA A 178 -13.74 1.32 -21.57
C ALA A 178 -12.89 1.79 -20.40
N GLU A 179 -11.70 1.20 -20.23
CA GLU A 179 -10.71 1.69 -19.28
C GLU A 179 -10.33 3.14 -19.63
N GLY A 180 -10.20 3.98 -18.62
CA GLY A 180 -9.92 5.40 -18.77
C GLY A 180 -11.18 6.27 -18.94
N GLN A 181 -12.37 5.70 -19.14
CA GLN A 181 -13.62 6.44 -19.24
C GLN A 181 -13.95 7.12 -17.91
N VAL A 182 -14.39 8.38 -17.97
CA VAL A 182 -14.88 9.12 -16.80
C VAL A 182 -16.35 8.82 -16.59
N ILE A 183 -16.73 8.45 -15.39
CA ILE A 183 -18.08 8.11 -14.98
C ILE A 183 -18.42 8.92 -13.73
N LYS A 184 -19.67 9.43 -13.66
CA LYS A 184 -20.18 10.06 -12.45
C LYS A 184 -20.72 8.99 -11.51
N VAL A 185 -20.24 9.03 -10.28
CA VAL A 185 -20.67 8.13 -9.20
C VAL A 185 -21.33 8.96 -8.11
N LYS A 186 -22.54 8.61 -7.74
CA LYS A 186 -23.28 9.19 -6.60
C LYS A 186 -23.02 8.32 -5.38
N ILE A 187 -22.65 8.94 -4.25
CA ILE A 187 -22.48 8.23 -3.00
C ILE A 187 -23.73 8.42 -2.16
N GLU A 188 -24.43 7.32 -1.86
CA GLU A 188 -25.72 7.37 -1.16
C GLU A 188 -25.63 8.03 0.21
N GLU A 189 -24.62 7.65 1.01
CA GLU A 189 -24.44 8.14 2.38
C GLU A 189 -23.93 9.58 2.47
N LEU A 190 -23.65 10.22 1.32
CA LEU A 190 -23.26 11.63 1.22
C LEU A 190 -24.35 12.46 0.55
N ASP A 191 -25.62 12.21 0.88
CA ASP A 191 -26.80 12.89 0.33
C ASP A 191 -26.85 12.85 -1.21
N GLY A 192 -26.31 11.77 -1.79
CA GLY A 192 -26.23 11.59 -3.25
C GLY A 192 -25.23 12.52 -3.94
N ALA A 193 -24.21 13.00 -3.22
CA ALA A 193 -23.14 13.81 -3.82
C ALA A 193 -22.50 13.08 -4.98
N GLU A 194 -22.29 13.80 -6.10
CA GLU A 194 -21.68 13.28 -7.31
C GLU A 194 -20.16 13.48 -7.29
N PHE A 195 -19.44 12.42 -7.63
CA PHE A 195 -17.99 12.41 -7.78
C PHE A 195 -17.62 11.92 -9.18
N GLU A 196 -16.62 12.54 -9.78
CA GLU A 196 -16.07 12.04 -11.03
C GLU A 196 -15.09 10.91 -10.72
N GLY A 197 -15.34 9.74 -11.30
CA GLY A 197 -14.47 8.58 -11.20
C GLY A 197 -13.98 8.15 -12.56
N LYS A 198 -12.79 7.56 -12.60
CA LYS A 198 -12.18 7.00 -13.81
C LYS A 198 -12.23 5.48 -13.76
N VAL A 199 -12.76 4.85 -14.80
CA VAL A 199 -12.70 3.38 -14.93
C VAL A 199 -11.22 2.96 -14.99
N ASN A 200 -10.76 2.24 -13.98
CA ASN A 200 -9.39 1.75 -13.89
C ASN A 200 -9.27 0.26 -14.20
N PHE A 201 -10.38 -0.47 -14.21
CA PHE A 201 -10.37 -1.89 -14.49
C PHE A 201 -11.73 -2.39 -14.97
N VAL A 202 -11.75 -3.18 -16.04
CA VAL A 202 -12.90 -3.93 -16.54
C VAL A 202 -12.48 -5.40 -16.61
N ASP A 203 -13.11 -6.27 -15.81
CA ASP A 203 -12.74 -7.69 -15.76
C ASP A 203 -12.92 -8.34 -17.15
N PRO A 204 -11.87 -8.98 -17.70
CA PRO A 204 -11.98 -9.69 -18.96
C PRO A 204 -12.88 -10.93 -18.89
N ARG A 205 -13.20 -11.41 -17.70
CA ARG A 205 -14.06 -12.56 -17.45
C ARG A 205 -15.46 -12.14 -17.10
N ASN A 206 -16.45 -12.88 -17.59
CA ASN A 206 -17.80 -12.82 -17.08
C ASN A 206 -17.92 -13.84 -15.93
N ASP A 207 -18.58 -13.46 -14.87
CA ASP A 207 -18.96 -14.41 -13.83
C ASP A 207 -19.98 -15.39 -14.40
N ALA A 208 -19.69 -16.68 -14.37
CA ALA A 208 -20.51 -17.70 -15.02
C ALA A 208 -21.87 -17.91 -14.33
N ALA A 209 -21.94 -17.61 -13.03
CA ALA A 209 -23.17 -17.81 -12.24
C ALA A 209 -24.15 -16.64 -12.39
N SER A 210 -23.64 -15.41 -12.37
CA SER A 210 -24.46 -14.19 -12.42
C SER A 210 -24.56 -13.56 -13.81
N GLY A 211 -23.64 -13.89 -14.74
CA GLY A 211 -23.50 -13.23 -16.05
C GLY A 211 -23.02 -11.78 -15.96
N LEU A 212 -22.51 -11.35 -14.80
CA LEU A 212 -22.05 -9.99 -14.56
C LEU A 212 -20.56 -9.83 -14.82
N VAL A 213 -20.14 -8.62 -15.09
CA VAL A 213 -18.75 -8.19 -15.26
C VAL A 213 -18.41 -7.21 -14.16
N ARG A 214 -17.29 -7.41 -13.51
CA ARG A 214 -16.77 -6.51 -12.51
C ARG A 214 -16.07 -5.32 -13.16
N VAL A 215 -16.51 -4.12 -12.79
CA VAL A 215 -15.92 -2.85 -13.21
C VAL A 215 -15.48 -2.10 -11.96
N LYS A 216 -14.24 -1.60 -11.95
CA LYS A 216 -13.75 -0.73 -10.87
C LYS A 216 -13.61 0.69 -11.38
N VAL A 217 -14.11 1.62 -10.59
CA VAL A 217 -14.05 3.05 -10.85
C VAL A 217 -13.26 3.70 -9.72
N LYS A 218 -12.13 4.30 -10.06
CA LYS A 218 -11.28 5.00 -9.10
C LYS A 218 -11.74 6.44 -8.94
N ILE A 219 -11.89 6.91 -7.69
CA ILE A 219 -12.31 8.26 -7.33
C ILE A 219 -11.25 8.87 -6.43
N GLU A 220 -10.85 10.12 -6.67
CA GLU A 220 -9.99 10.88 -5.75
C GLU A 220 -10.77 11.30 -4.51
N ASN A 221 -10.19 11.11 -3.32
CA ASN A 221 -10.84 11.34 -2.04
C ASN A 221 -9.99 12.26 -1.14
N LYS A 222 -9.58 13.41 -1.68
CA LYS A 222 -8.67 14.37 -1.00
C LYS A 222 -9.20 14.84 0.36
N ASP A 223 -10.53 14.93 0.50
CA ASP A 223 -11.18 15.41 1.71
C ASP A 223 -11.51 14.28 2.70
N TYR A 224 -11.17 13.03 2.37
CA TYR A 224 -11.49 11.83 3.17
C TYR A 224 -12.98 11.68 3.50
N ARG A 225 -13.88 12.27 2.68
CA ARG A 225 -15.33 12.19 2.88
C ARG A 225 -15.90 10.84 2.53
N ILE A 226 -15.34 10.21 1.49
CA ILE A 226 -15.76 8.88 1.06
C ILE A 226 -15.07 7.84 1.96
N LYS A 227 -15.87 6.96 2.57
CA LYS A 227 -15.36 5.90 3.45
C LYS A 227 -15.53 4.55 2.77
N ALA A 228 -14.61 3.63 3.03
CA ALA A 228 -14.78 2.24 2.63
C ALA A 228 -16.06 1.65 3.26
N GLY A 229 -16.81 0.88 2.49
CA GLY A 229 -18.10 0.33 2.88
C GLY A 229 -19.32 1.15 2.46
N MET A 230 -19.15 2.40 1.97
CA MET A 230 -20.24 3.20 1.40
C MET A 230 -20.72 2.61 0.07
N LYS A 231 -21.95 2.98 -0.32
CA LYS A 231 -22.54 2.57 -1.59
C LYS A 231 -22.44 3.67 -2.64
N GLY A 232 -21.97 3.29 -3.81
CA GLY A 232 -21.92 4.14 -4.99
C GLY A 232 -22.96 3.74 -6.02
N LEU A 233 -23.63 4.70 -6.64
CA LEU A 233 -24.52 4.51 -7.76
C LEU A 233 -23.91 5.12 -9.02
N ALA A 234 -23.87 4.37 -10.11
CA ALA A 234 -23.39 4.87 -11.39
C ALA A 234 -24.26 4.37 -12.56
N GLU A 235 -24.37 5.18 -13.60
CA GLU A 235 -25.00 4.82 -14.85
C GLU A 235 -23.93 4.39 -15.86
N PHE A 236 -24.09 3.20 -16.43
CA PHE A 236 -23.22 2.67 -17.47
C PHE A 236 -24.01 2.55 -18.78
N GLY A 237 -23.45 3.00 -19.89
CA GLY A 237 -24.03 2.74 -21.21
C GLY A 237 -24.72 3.92 -21.89
N LYS A 238 -24.10 5.11 -21.80
CA LYS A 238 -24.40 6.19 -22.76
C LYS A 238 -23.42 6.15 -23.92
#